data_10421347eb9b92c5c270beb4b06b23ba
#
_entry.id   10421347eb9b92c5c270beb4b06b23ba
#
_cell.length_a   1.000
_cell.length_b   1.000
_cell.length_c   1.000
_cell.angle_alpha   90.00
_cell.angle_beta   90.00
_cell.angle_gamma   90.00
#
_symmetry.space_group_name_H-M   'P 1'
#
loop_
_entity.id
_entity.type
_entity.pdbx_description
1 polymer ?
#
loop_
_entity_poly.entity_id
_entity_poly.type
_entity_poly.pdbx_seq_one_letter_code
_entity_poly.pdbx_strand_id
1 'polypeptide(L)'
;MAQGKARETIVSAPGKVLVAGGYLVLDPAYPGLVVSTSSRFYCHARSETPPSSPKSPRASAYTIIVRSPQFVDAVWVYQASTVPATTPSKDNEPKPNWIIEQTAESREKAGRNPFVSLALAYTLRLAAELNGSDELEALLQQTGPKGIEITVAADNDFYSQRETLNLPEGTAPTVDQLSSLPPFSPQKCRISDVHKTGLGSSAAMTTSLVACFLLHLQAVVPKGPDSLETEDLALIHNLAQLAHCAAQGKIGSGFDVSAAIWGSQLYRRFEPKVLQACLDEGEKVFTEGEETKQEREARLSARIELLPVLDPYNPLWEASSLSASGESQSTATEGLAVSSSNHQVPKPAPLQLPPGLDLLLADVDAGSNTPSLVSKVLAWRKDKPAWAKQLYNVIAASNQGLADNLLRLRLLHASDASAYQQFVDSTATQRSTEWDALLKTLPQEAKDDQSSADADASDLDLRVTHHTVLQALIDVRNSLRSIRAGMRELGQRAGVPIEPPEIGSLIKKISDEVPGVVGGSIPGAGGFDAFYIIYLKSSQSPRDLSQLWAQIHAVKEEAESKLTLGPLLSRAGGAKTTSDDEGNDGVDHSSPLSDLFKKLKASEQAGQDFGLRLEQTKSVKGLKEAIARCA
;
A
#
# COMPACT_ATOMS: atom_id res chain seq x y z
N MET A 1 29.22 -28.45 -21.44
CA MET A 1 27.80 -28.65 -21.07
C MET A 1 27.18 -27.27 -21.00
N ALA A 2 26.20 -26.98 -21.85
CA ALA A 2 25.49 -25.68 -21.77
C ALA A 2 24.73 -25.64 -20.46
N GLN A 3 25.07 -24.67 -19.60
CA GLN A 3 24.28 -24.40 -18.39
C GLN A 3 22.87 -23.97 -18.83
N GLY A 4 21.85 -24.69 -18.41
CA GLY A 4 20.47 -24.32 -18.62
C GLY A 4 20.25 -22.88 -18.12
N LYS A 5 19.53 -22.06 -18.88
CA LYS A 5 19.26 -20.66 -18.52
C LYS A 5 18.21 -20.68 -17.39
N ALA A 6 18.59 -20.24 -16.19
CA ALA A 6 17.64 -20.10 -15.09
C ALA A 6 16.60 -19.03 -15.43
N ARG A 7 15.32 -19.30 -15.13
CA ARG A 7 14.27 -18.29 -15.16
C ARG A 7 14.31 -17.54 -13.84
N GLU A 8 14.35 -16.22 -13.89
CA GLU A 8 14.29 -15.34 -12.73
C GLU A 8 13.18 -14.30 -12.93
N THR A 9 12.46 -14.02 -11.85
CA THR A 9 11.41 -13.00 -11.80
C THR A 9 11.57 -12.23 -10.51
N ILE A 10 11.61 -10.90 -10.55
CA ILE A 10 11.76 -10.05 -9.38
C ILE A 10 10.68 -8.98 -9.41
N VAL A 11 9.96 -8.86 -8.31
CA VAL A 11 8.90 -7.87 -8.12
C VAL A 11 9.07 -7.19 -6.77
N SER A 12 8.79 -5.91 -6.70
CA SER A 12 8.73 -5.20 -5.44
C SER A 12 7.41 -4.44 -5.26
N ALA A 13 6.95 -4.33 -4.03
CA ALA A 13 5.76 -3.60 -3.63
C ALA A 13 6.06 -2.65 -2.47
N PRO A 14 5.58 -1.40 -2.49
CA PRO A 14 5.89 -0.41 -1.46
C PRO A 14 5.12 -0.66 -0.17
N GLY A 15 5.65 -0.12 0.93
CA GLY A 15 4.88 0.13 2.14
C GLY A 15 3.90 1.30 1.96
N LYS A 16 3.14 1.59 3.01
CA LYS A 16 2.08 2.61 2.99
C LYS A 16 1.94 3.35 4.31
N VAL A 17 1.38 4.57 4.21
CA VAL A 17 0.88 5.35 5.35
C VAL A 17 -0.54 5.81 5.01
N LEU A 18 -1.51 5.50 5.87
CA LEU A 18 -2.84 6.09 5.77
C LEU A 18 -2.81 7.47 6.46
N VAL A 19 -2.65 8.51 5.66
CA VAL A 19 -2.52 9.90 6.13
C VAL A 19 -3.85 10.44 6.63
N ALA A 20 -4.95 10.14 5.94
CA ALA A 20 -6.29 10.52 6.34
C ALA A 20 -7.29 9.42 5.96
N GLY A 21 -8.38 9.33 6.70
CA GLY A 21 -9.40 8.31 6.47
C GLY A 21 -9.62 7.39 7.68
N GLY A 22 -8.61 7.07 8.45
CA GLY A 22 -8.71 6.29 9.68
C GLY A 22 -9.72 5.13 9.57
N TYR A 23 -10.73 5.13 10.45
CA TYR A 23 -11.82 4.14 10.46
C TYR A 23 -12.82 4.31 9.31
N LEU A 24 -12.86 5.49 8.68
CA LEU A 24 -13.81 5.81 7.62
C LEU A 24 -13.57 4.94 6.37
N VAL A 25 -12.32 4.57 6.07
CA VAL A 25 -11.98 3.70 4.92
C VAL A 25 -12.54 2.27 5.01
N LEU A 26 -13.16 1.90 6.13
CA LEU A 26 -13.91 0.64 6.25
C LEU A 26 -15.27 0.71 5.54
N ASP A 27 -15.74 1.88 5.18
CA ASP A 27 -17.00 2.14 4.50
C ASP A 27 -16.73 2.72 3.10
N PRO A 28 -17.22 2.08 2.02
CA PRO A 28 -17.00 2.53 0.64
C PRO A 28 -17.42 3.99 0.35
N ALA A 29 -18.35 4.54 1.15
CA ALA A 29 -18.80 5.92 1.00
C ALA A 29 -17.70 6.96 1.28
N TYR A 30 -16.70 6.63 2.10
CA TYR A 30 -15.71 7.57 2.57
C TYR A 30 -14.31 7.28 2.00
N PRO A 31 -13.71 8.25 1.28
CA PRO A 31 -12.34 8.10 0.79
C PRO A 31 -11.31 8.26 1.91
N GLY A 32 -10.13 7.66 1.70
CA GLY A 32 -8.95 7.88 2.51
C GLY A 32 -7.75 8.27 1.67
N LEU A 33 -6.84 9.05 2.25
CA LEU A 33 -5.56 9.40 1.64
C LEU A 33 -4.50 8.41 2.06
N VAL A 34 -3.98 7.67 1.09
CA VAL A 34 -2.91 6.71 1.30
C VAL A 34 -1.66 7.19 0.57
N VAL A 35 -0.55 7.27 1.28
CA VAL A 35 0.76 7.58 0.71
C VAL A 35 1.59 6.31 0.72
N SER A 36 2.07 5.87 -0.45
CA SER A 36 3.06 4.81 -0.55
C SER A 36 4.42 5.31 -0.08
N THR A 37 5.24 4.41 0.44
CA THR A 37 6.55 4.75 0.98
C THR A 37 7.67 4.30 0.06
N SER A 38 8.87 4.87 0.26
CA SER A 38 10.06 4.46 -0.46
C SER A 38 10.55 3.07 -0.07
N SER A 39 10.20 2.60 1.14
CA SER A 39 10.54 1.25 1.61
C SER A 39 9.66 0.20 0.94
N ARG A 40 10.28 -0.87 0.46
CA ARG A 40 9.66 -1.88 -0.38
C ARG A 40 9.88 -3.29 0.15
N PHE A 41 8.95 -4.16 -0.19
CA PHE A 41 9.07 -5.60 -0.06
C PHE A 41 9.43 -6.19 -1.42
N TYR A 42 10.43 -7.04 -1.46
CA TYR A 42 10.95 -7.67 -2.66
C TYR A 42 10.64 -9.16 -2.65
N CYS A 43 10.19 -9.67 -3.78
CA CYS A 43 10.02 -11.09 -4.03
C CYS A 43 10.84 -11.49 -5.25
N HIS A 44 11.69 -12.50 -5.10
CA HIS A 44 12.50 -13.07 -6.15
C HIS A 44 12.17 -14.55 -6.31
N ALA A 45 11.63 -14.94 -7.46
CA ALA A 45 11.38 -16.32 -7.84
C ALA A 45 12.43 -16.79 -8.86
N ARG A 46 12.93 -18.00 -8.65
CA ARG A 46 13.91 -18.65 -9.53
C ARG A 46 13.55 -20.11 -9.74
N SER A 47 13.72 -20.58 -10.96
CA SER A 47 13.69 -22.01 -11.31
C SER A 47 14.81 -22.34 -12.28
N GLU A 48 15.37 -23.55 -12.17
CA GLU A 48 16.41 -24.04 -13.07
C GLU A 48 15.76 -24.82 -14.20
N THR A 49 16.00 -24.43 -15.46
CA THR A 49 15.58 -25.24 -16.60
C THR A 49 16.50 -26.44 -16.72
N PRO A 50 16.04 -27.69 -16.57
CA PRO A 50 16.90 -28.84 -16.76
C PRO A 50 17.47 -28.87 -18.16
N PRO A 51 18.71 -29.35 -18.37
CA PRO A 51 19.21 -29.63 -19.71
C PRO A 51 18.25 -30.63 -20.35
N SER A 52 17.93 -30.42 -21.63
CA SER A 52 16.99 -31.22 -22.41
C SER A 52 17.24 -32.73 -22.21
N SER A 53 16.47 -33.35 -21.35
CA SER A 53 16.46 -34.78 -21.08
C SER A 53 15.11 -35.36 -21.49
N PRO A 54 15.04 -36.64 -21.89
CA PRO A 54 13.80 -37.24 -22.33
C PRO A 54 12.73 -37.11 -21.27
N LYS A 55 11.48 -36.96 -21.69
CA LYS A 55 10.27 -36.78 -20.85
C LYS A 55 10.37 -37.60 -19.58
N SER A 56 10.70 -36.95 -18.47
CA SER A 56 10.60 -37.57 -17.15
C SER A 56 9.15 -37.98 -16.88
N PRO A 57 8.88 -39.10 -16.20
CA PRO A 57 7.53 -39.46 -15.82
C PRO A 57 6.88 -38.29 -15.06
N ARG A 58 5.57 -38.09 -15.27
CA ARG A 58 4.75 -37.04 -14.64
C ARG A 58 4.99 -37.10 -13.12
N ALA A 59 5.44 -36.01 -12.52
CA ALA A 59 5.65 -35.94 -11.08
C ALA A 59 4.31 -35.90 -10.38
N SER A 60 4.18 -36.58 -9.25
CA SER A 60 2.96 -36.53 -8.43
C SER A 60 2.79 -35.21 -7.66
N ALA A 61 3.89 -34.47 -7.48
CA ALA A 61 3.91 -33.18 -6.81
C ALA A 61 5.12 -32.34 -7.23
N TYR A 62 5.00 -31.01 -7.12
CA TYR A 62 6.03 -30.02 -7.46
C TYR A 62 6.44 -29.21 -6.24
N THR A 63 7.74 -29.06 -6.03
CA THR A 63 8.25 -28.36 -4.86
C THR A 63 8.28 -26.85 -5.07
N ILE A 64 7.80 -26.11 -4.07
CA ILE A 64 7.92 -24.65 -3.98
C ILE A 64 8.54 -24.33 -2.63
N ILE A 65 9.66 -23.61 -2.63
CA ILE A 65 10.38 -23.24 -1.42
C ILE A 65 10.34 -21.72 -1.27
N VAL A 66 9.79 -21.24 -0.16
CA VAL A 66 9.80 -19.80 0.18
C VAL A 66 10.75 -19.57 1.34
N ARG A 67 11.64 -18.59 1.18
CA ARG A 67 12.65 -18.23 2.20
C ARG A 67 12.59 -16.74 2.51
N SER A 68 12.76 -16.40 3.80
CA SER A 68 13.01 -15.02 4.21
C SER A 68 14.38 -14.95 4.92
N PRO A 69 15.41 -14.41 4.25
CA PRO A 69 16.78 -14.40 4.77
C PRO A 69 16.98 -13.50 6.00
N GLN A 70 15.97 -12.74 6.35
CA GLN A 70 16.02 -11.80 7.47
C GLN A 70 15.61 -12.42 8.81
N PHE A 71 14.95 -13.57 8.81
CA PHE A 71 14.39 -14.16 10.03
C PHE A 71 14.94 -15.55 10.32
N VAL A 72 14.96 -15.90 11.59
CA VAL A 72 15.33 -17.23 12.06
C VAL A 72 14.25 -18.24 11.65
N ASP A 73 14.66 -19.41 11.18
CA ASP A 73 13.80 -20.54 10.78
C ASP A 73 12.73 -20.20 9.71
N ALA A 74 12.94 -19.16 8.92
CA ALA A 74 11.96 -18.67 7.94
C ALA A 74 12.12 -19.36 6.56
N VAL A 75 11.96 -20.68 6.53
CA VAL A 75 11.97 -21.51 5.31
C VAL A 75 10.72 -22.39 5.27
N TRP A 76 9.83 -22.09 4.33
CA TRP A 76 8.59 -22.84 4.12
C TRP A 76 8.70 -23.65 2.84
N VAL A 77 8.52 -24.97 2.93
CA VAL A 77 8.55 -25.91 1.81
C VAL A 77 7.16 -26.44 1.57
N TYR A 78 6.69 -26.26 0.35
CA TYR A 78 5.36 -26.68 -0.10
C TYR A 78 5.45 -27.70 -1.22
N GLN A 79 4.44 -28.57 -1.30
CA GLN A 79 4.21 -29.49 -2.40
C GLN A 79 2.92 -29.07 -3.11
N ALA A 80 3.04 -28.73 -4.39
CA ALA A 80 1.91 -28.45 -5.26
C ALA A 80 1.52 -29.73 -6.02
N SER A 81 0.24 -30.07 -6.01
CA SER A 81 -0.29 -31.25 -6.70
C SER A 81 -1.71 -31.00 -7.19
N THR A 82 -2.23 -31.87 -8.04
CA THR A 82 -3.60 -31.81 -8.52
C THR A 82 -4.47 -32.83 -7.81
N VAL A 83 -5.74 -32.47 -7.57
CA VAL A 83 -6.80 -33.38 -7.14
C VAL A 83 -7.91 -33.39 -8.19
N PRO A 84 -8.53 -34.56 -8.45
CA PRO A 84 -9.63 -34.64 -9.40
C PRO A 84 -10.78 -33.71 -9.01
N ALA A 85 -11.39 -33.02 -9.98
CA ALA A 85 -12.63 -32.30 -9.75
C ALA A 85 -13.82 -33.32 -9.74
N THR A 86 -14.72 -33.17 -8.78
CA THR A 86 -15.95 -34.01 -8.72
C THR A 86 -17.15 -33.29 -9.34
N THR A 87 -17.09 -31.99 -9.54
CA THR A 87 -18.12 -31.19 -10.21
C THR A 87 -17.75 -30.95 -11.68
N PRO A 88 -18.67 -31.20 -12.64
CA PRO A 88 -18.41 -30.84 -14.04
C PRO A 88 -18.29 -29.31 -14.17
N SER A 89 -17.28 -28.85 -14.90
CA SER A 89 -17.21 -27.47 -15.35
C SER A 89 -18.35 -27.17 -16.34
N LYS A 90 -18.58 -25.87 -16.64
CA LYS A 90 -19.58 -25.47 -17.67
C LYS A 90 -19.34 -26.13 -19.03
N ASP A 91 -18.12 -26.58 -19.29
CA ASP A 91 -17.68 -27.24 -20.53
C ASP A 91 -17.75 -28.79 -20.46
N ASN A 92 -18.37 -29.36 -19.43
CA ASN A 92 -18.58 -30.81 -19.18
C ASN A 92 -17.28 -31.64 -18.96
N GLU A 93 -16.09 -31.06 -18.95
CA GLU A 93 -14.89 -31.78 -18.58
C GLU A 93 -14.41 -31.38 -17.16
N PRO A 94 -14.18 -32.36 -16.26
CA PRO A 94 -13.73 -32.07 -14.91
C PRO A 94 -12.28 -31.55 -14.94
N LYS A 95 -12.09 -30.25 -14.67
CA LYS A 95 -10.77 -29.65 -14.57
C LYS A 95 -10.13 -29.98 -13.22
N PRO A 96 -8.86 -30.46 -13.17
CA PRO A 96 -8.22 -30.79 -11.91
C PRO A 96 -8.01 -29.53 -11.06
N ASN A 97 -8.22 -29.67 -9.75
CA ASN A 97 -7.97 -28.60 -8.79
C ASN A 97 -6.52 -28.65 -8.29
N TRP A 98 -5.82 -27.53 -8.33
CA TRP A 98 -4.49 -27.41 -7.74
C TRP A 98 -4.58 -27.16 -6.23
N ILE A 99 -3.73 -27.86 -5.48
CA ILE A 99 -3.56 -27.71 -4.02
C ILE A 99 -2.10 -27.50 -3.67
N ILE A 100 -1.88 -26.86 -2.53
CA ILE A 100 -0.54 -26.66 -1.95
C ILE A 100 -0.58 -27.14 -0.51
N GLU A 101 0.40 -27.97 -0.13
CA GLU A 101 0.55 -28.48 1.23
C GLU A 101 1.95 -28.20 1.75
N GLN A 102 2.05 -27.62 2.94
CA GLN A 102 3.34 -27.44 3.61
C GLN A 102 3.85 -28.79 4.12
N THR A 103 5.12 -29.10 3.85
CA THR A 103 5.74 -30.35 4.34
C THR A 103 5.78 -30.37 5.87
N ALA A 104 5.66 -31.57 6.46
CA ALA A 104 5.66 -31.76 7.92
C ALA A 104 6.95 -31.19 8.56
N GLU A 105 8.11 -31.47 7.98
CA GLU A 105 9.41 -30.98 8.45
C GLU A 105 9.47 -29.44 8.45
N SER A 106 9.04 -28.81 7.35
CA SER A 106 9.01 -27.34 7.26
C SER A 106 8.03 -26.73 8.25
N ARG A 107 6.87 -27.40 8.49
CA ARG A 107 5.87 -26.94 9.44
C ARG A 107 6.39 -26.99 10.88
N GLU A 108 7.13 -28.03 11.23
CA GLU A 108 7.74 -28.16 12.55
C GLU A 108 8.78 -27.07 12.82
N LYS A 109 9.64 -26.78 11.83
CA LYS A 109 10.73 -25.78 11.98
C LYS A 109 10.25 -24.33 11.89
N ALA A 110 9.54 -23.99 10.83
CA ALA A 110 9.18 -22.61 10.50
C ALA A 110 7.77 -22.20 10.99
N GLY A 111 6.96 -23.16 11.44
CA GLY A 111 5.56 -22.93 11.71
C GLY A 111 4.74 -22.68 10.43
N ARG A 112 3.49 -22.31 10.60
CA ARG A 112 2.61 -21.92 9.48
C ARG A 112 2.73 -20.43 9.19
N ASN A 113 2.66 -20.10 7.90
CA ASN A 113 2.54 -18.71 7.46
C ASN A 113 1.35 -18.58 6.50
N PRO A 114 0.17 -18.20 6.98
CA PRO A 114 -1.04 -18.13 6.15
C PRO A 114 -0.90 -17.11 5.01
N PHE A 115 -0.14 -16.03 5.19
CA PHE A 115 0.09 -15.06 4.13
C PHE A 115 0.88 -15.66 2.95
N VAL A 116 1.84 -16.54 3.22
CA VAL A 116 2.62 -17.24 2.20
C VAL A 116 1.78 -18.37 1.59
N SER A 117 1.21 -19.25 2.40
CA SER A 117 0.49 -20.43 1.90
C SER A 117 -0.73 -20.06 1.04
N LEU A 118 -1.50 -19.06 1.45
CA LEU A 118 -2.69 -18.61 0.71
C LEU A 118 -2.34 -17.83 -0.55
N ALA A 119 -1.30 -16.99 -0.50
CA ALA A 119 -0.79 -16.32 -1.70
C ALA A 119 -0.40 -17.34 -2.77
N LEU A 120 0.38 -18.37 -2.40
CA LEU A 120 0.76 -19.43 -3.33
C LEU A 120 -0.44 -20.24 -3.83
N ALA A 121 -1.36 -20.65 -2.92
CA ALA A 121 -2.50 -21.47 -3.27
C ALA A 121 -3.45 -20.79 -4.26
N TYR A 122 -3.84 -19.55 -3.97
CA TYR A 122 -4.73 -18.79 -4.86
C TYR A 122 -4.04 -18.41 -6.17
N THR A 123 -2.74 -18.08 -6.15
CA THR A 123 -1.98 -17.79 -7.38
C THR A 123 -1.89 -19.02 -8.28
N LEU A 124 -1.61 -20.21 -7.72
CA LEU A 124 -1.52 -21.44 -8.50
C LEU A 124 -2.87 -21.80 -9.13
N ARG A 125 -3.96 -21.64 -8.38
CA ARG A 125 -5.33 -21.88 -8.89
C ARG A 125 -5.66 -20.92 -10.03
N LEU A 126 -5.43 -19.62 -9.84
CA LEU A 126 -5.70 -18.63 -10.90
C LEU A 126 -4.82 -18.87 -12.13
N ALA A 127 -3.55 -19.23 -11.97
CA ALA A 127 -2.68 -19.57 -13.08
C ALA A 127 -3.21 -20.78 -13.88
N ALA A 128 -3.78 -21.79 -13.20
CA ALA A 128 -4.41 -22.92 -13.85
C ALA A 128 -5.71 -22.54 -14.59
N GLU A 129 -6.47 -21.57 -14.07
CA GLU A 129 -7.67 -21.05 -14.74
C GLU A 129 -7.33 -20.22 -15.98
N LEU A 130 -6.23 -19.42 -15.94
CA LEU A 130 -5.79 -18.57 -17.03
C LEU A 130 -5.09 -19.34 -18.17
N ASN A 131 -4.15 -20.20 -17.81
CA ASN A 131 -3.31 -20.90 -18.80
C ASN A 131 -3.82 -22.29 -19.18
N GLY A 132 -4.69 -22.89 -18.36
CA GLY A 132 -5.02 -24.31 -18.40
C GLY A 132 -4.11 -25.14 -17.49
N SER A 133 -4.68 -26.21 -16.92
CA SER A 133 -3.96 -27.08 -15.97
C SER A 133 -2.80 -27.85 -16.62
N ASP A 134 -2.94 -28.27 -17.87
CA ASP A 134 -1.90 -29.03 -18.57
C ASP A 134 -0.69 -28.15 -18.92
N GLU A 135 -0.92 -26.90 -19.34
CA GLU A 135 0.12 -25.90 -19.61
C GLU A 135 0.87 -25.53 -18.33
N LEU A 136 0.14 -25.32 -17.23
CA LEU A 136 0.74 -25.05 -15.93
C LEU A 136 1.59 -26.24 -15.46
N GLU A 137 1.08 -27.46 -15.60
CA GLU A 137 1.83 -28.66 -15.26
C GLU A 137 3.10 -28.82 -16.10
N ALA A 138 3.00 -28.60 -17.41
CA ALA A 138 4.15 -28.63 -18.32
C ALA A 138 5.22 -27.61 -17.91
N LEU A 139 4.81 -26.43 -17.45
CA LEU A 139 5.71 -25.40 -16.93
C LEU A 139 6.38 -25.84 -15.62
N LEU A 140 5.63 -26.41 -14.68
CA LEU A 140 6.17 -26.89 -13.41
C LEU A 140 7.13 -28.08 -13.59
N GLN A 141 6.88 -28.96 -14.55
CA GLN A 141 7.83 -30.03 -14.91
C GLN A 141 9.18 -29.50 -15.39
N GLN A 142 9.24 -28.27 -15.92
CA GLN A 142 10.45 -27.63 -16.40
C GLN A 142 11.25 -26.91 -15.28
N THR A 143 10.82 -26.94 -14.03
CA THR A 143 11.49 -26.21 -12.94
C THR A 143 12.68 -26.92 -12.33
N GLY A 144 13.02 -28.10 -12.84
CA GLY A 144 14.15 -28.91 -12.35
C GLY A 144 13.88 -29.57 -10.98
N PRO A 145 14.88 -30.29 -10.44
CA PRO A 145 14.69 -31.10 -9.23
C PRO A 145 14.51 -30.27 -7.96
N LYS A 146 14.93 -29.01 -7.94
CA LYS A 146 14.74 -28.09 -6.80
C LYS A 146 13.37 -27.43 -6.77
N GLY A 147 12.64 -27.47 -7.90
CA GLY A 147 11.36 -26.78 -8.05
C GLY A 147 11.51 -25.27 -8.21
N ILE A 148 10.58 -24.51 -7.64
CA ILE A 148 10.61 -23.05 -7.64
C ILE A 148 11.12 -22.56 -6.29
N GLU A 149 12.21 -21.80 -6.29
CA GLU A 149 12.75 -21.13 -5.11
C GLU A 149 12.32 -19.66 -5.11
N ILE A 150 11.67 -19.24 -4.01
CA ILE A 150 11.17 -17.88 -3.82
C ILE A 150 11.86 -17.28 -2.59
N THR A 151 12.51 -16.11 -2.77
CA THR A 151 13.07 -15.33 -1.65
C THR A 151 12.24 -14.09 -1.45
N VAL A 152 11.78 -13.85 -0.21
CA VAL A 152 11.09 -12.63 0.20
C VAL A 152 11.95 -11.83 1.16
N ALA A 153 12.18 -10.55 0.87
CA ALA A 153 13.00 -9.66 1.68
C ALA A 153 12.36 -8.27 1.75
N ALA A 154 12.53 -7.59 2.87
CA ALA A 154 11.98 -6.27 3.11
C ALA A 154 13.06 -5.25 3.41
N ASP A 155 12.86 -4.00 2.98
CA ASP A 155 13.69 -2.90 3.47
C ASP A 155 13.61 -2.79 5.00
N ASN A 156 14.69 -2.32 5.61
CA ASN A 156 14.85 -2.35 7.07
C ASN A 156 13.73 -1.63 7.84
N ASP A 157 13.13 -0.60 7.26
CA ASP A 157 12.09 0.20 7.91
C ASP A 157 10.78 -0.55 8.19
N PHE A 158 10.55 -1.72 7.60
CA PHE A 158 9.37 -2.52 7.94
C PHE A 158 9.41 -3.13 9.34
N TYR A 159 10.60 -3.19 9.92
CA TYR A 159 10.85 -3.81 11.21
C TYR A 159 11.75 -2.94 12.08
N SER A 160 11.48 -2.93 13.37
CA SER A 160 12.34 -2.24 14.33
C SER A 160 13.77 -2.79 14.27
N GLN A 161 14.77 -1.93 14.16
CA GLN A 161 16.18 -2.31 14.08
C GLN A 161 16.90 -2.26 15.43
N ARG A 162 16.17 -2.11 16.52
CA ARG A 162 16.75 -1.98 17.86
C ARG A 162 17.57 -3.23 18.28
N GLU A 163 17.00 -4.42 18.06
CA GLU A 163 17.69 -5.68 18.34
C GLU A 163 18.90 -5.90 17.43
N THR A 164 18.77 -5.53 16.15
CA THR A 164 19.88 -5.59 15.18
C THR A 164 21.04 -4.72 15.63
N LEU A 165 20.75 -3.51 16.14
CA LEU A 165 21.72 -2.55 16.65
C LEU A 165 22.16 -2.82 18.10
N ASN A 166 21.61 -3.82 18.80
CA ASN A 166 21.84 -4.14 20.21
C ASN A 166 21.59 -2.93 21.14
N LEU A 167 20.55 -2.16 20.89
CA LEU A 167 20.23 -0.99 21.71
C LEU A 167 19.59 -1.40 23.04
N PRO A 168 19.90 -0.72 24.16
CA PRO A 168 19.21 -0.92 25.42
C PRO A 168 17.70 -0.69 25.33
N GLU A 169 16.95 -1.29 26.24
CA GLU A 169 15.51 -1.00 26.37
C GLU A 169 15.27 0.49 26.61
N GLY A 170 14.24 1.05 25.97
CA GLY A 170 13.93 2.49 26.04
C GLY A 170 14.85 3.39 25.21
N THR A 171 15.83 2.84 24.47
CA THR A 171 16.71 3.62 23.58
C THR A 171 16.26 3.47 22.13
N ALA A 172 16.12 4.59 21.43
CA ALA A 172 15.82 4.61 20.00
C ALA A 172 17.10 4.69 19.15
N PRO A 173 17.08 4.12 17.92
CA PRO A 173 18.17 4.26 16.98
C PRO A 173 18.27 5.71 16.48
N THR A 174 19.48 6.14 16.13
CA THR A 174 19.70 7.40 15.41
C THR A 174 19.58 7.18 13.90
N VAL A 175 19.40 8.28 13.15
CA VAL A 175 19.39 8.26 11.68
C VAL A 175 20.69 7.67 11.13
N ASP A 176 21.84 8.03 11.70
CA ASP A 176 23.16 7.55 11.24
C ASP A 176 23.33 6.05 11.49
N GLN A 177 22.89 5.56 12.66
CA GLN A 177 22.90 4.12 12.96
C GLN A 177 22.05 3.33 11.96
N LEU A 178 20.81 3.81 11.68
CA LEU A 178 19.92 3.15 10.70
C LEU A 178 20.51 3.20 9.29
N SER A 179 21.08 4.35 8.88
CA SER A 179 21.68 4.53 7.56
C SER A 179 22.94 3.68 7.35
N SER A 180 23.62 3.29 8.43
CA SER A 180 24.81 2.43 8.39
C SER A 180 24.49 0.95 8.24
N LEU A 181 23.23 0.55 8.48
CA LEU A 181 22.82 -0.86 8.36
C LEU A 181 22.87 -1.31 6.89
N PRO A 182 23.32 -2.56 6.65
CA PRO A 182 23.22 -3.13 5.32
C PRO A 182 21.74 -3.30 4.92
N PRO A 183 21.40 -3.22 3.63
CA PRO A 183 20.07 -3.56 3.15
C PRO A 183 19.67 -4.98 3.59
N PHE A 184 18.39 -5.16 3.88
CA PHE A 184 17.84 -6.45 4.30
C PHE A 184 18.56 -7.04 5.52
N SER A 185 18.79 -6.23 6.54
CA SER A 185 19.48 -6.62 7.76
C SER A 185 18.80 -7.82 8.43
N PRO A 186 19.56 -8.87 8.82
CA PRO A 186 19.01 -10.01 9.54
C PRO A 186 18.42 -9.59 10.89
N GLN A 187 17.21 -10.04 11.16
CA GLN A 187 16.58 -9.95 12.47
C GLN A 187 17.02 -11.16 13.32
N LYS A 188 17.19 -10.95 14.61
CA LYS A 188 17.66 -12.04 15.52
C LYS A 188 16.52 -12.88 16.07
N CYS A 189 15.32 -12.74 15.52
CA CYS A 189 14.08 -13.35 15.98
C CYS A 189 13.36 -14.08 14.85
N ARG A 190 12.30 -14.80 15.20
CA ARG A 190 11.34 -15.36 14.25
C ARG A 190 10.40 -14.25 13.73
N ILE A 191 9.80 -14.46 12.57
CA ILE A 191 8.86 -13.50 11.97
C ILE A 191 7.60 -13.25 12.84
N SER A 192 7.25 -14.20 13.72
CA SER A 192 6.16 -14.04 14.70
C SER A 192 6.47 -13.01 15.78
N ASP A 193 7.76 -12.84 16.10
CA ASP A 193 8.22 -12.12 17.29
C ASP A 193 8.77 -10.74 16.94
N VAL A 194 8.89 -10.42 15.64
CA VAL A 194 9.45 -9.16 15.16
C VAL A 194 8.52 -7.97 15.42
N HIS A 195 9.06 -6.90 15.94
CA HIS A 195 8.34 -5.64 16.08
C HIS A 195 8.19 -4.95 14.71
N LYS A 196 6.93 -4.73 14.28
CA LYS A 196 6.57 -4.11 12.99
C LYS A 196 6.29 -2.63 13.17
N THR A 197 6.79 -1.82 12.25
CA THR A 197 6.70 -0.35 12.30
C THR A 197 5.42 0.24 11.69
N GLY A 198 4.41 -0.58 11.37
CA GLY A 198 3.13 -0.10 10.85
C GLY A 198 3.09 0.25 9.36
N LEU A 199 4.17 0.01 8.61
CA LEU A 199 4.24 0.29 7.15
C LEU A 199 3.42 -0.66 6.27
N GLY A 200 2.71 -1.64 6.82
CA GLY A 200 1.88 -2.58 6.06
C GLY A 200 2.68 -3.74 5.44
N SER A 201 3.62 -4.30 6.21
CA SER A 201 4.50 -5.39 5.75
C SER A 201 3.77 -6.59 5.18
N SER A 202 2.65 -7.02 5.78
CA SER A 202 1.86 -8.17 5.29
C SER A 202 1.28 -7.94 3.91
N ALA A 203 0.73 -6.74 3.65
CA ALA A 203 0.16 -6.40 2.36
C ALA A 203 1.24 -6.28 1.28
N ALA A 204 2.34 -5.57 1.56
CA ALA A 204 3.46 -5.43 0.63
C ALA A 204 4.09 -6.79 0.30
N MET A 205 4.28 -7.66 1.30
CA MET A 205 4.77 -9.02 1.10
C MET A 205 3.81 -9.86 0.26
N THR A 206 2.52 -9.91 0.62
CA THR A 206 1.53 -10.71 -0.11
C THR A 206 1.41 -10.23 -1.55
N THR A 207 1.39 -8.92 -1.78
CA THR A 207 1.28 -8.33 -3.11
C THR A 207 2.49 -8.65 -3.98
N SER A 208 3.71 -8.46 -3.46
CA SER A 208 4.93 -8.78 -4.20
C SER A 208 5.06 -10.27 -4.49
N LEU A 209 4.64 -11.14 -3.55
CA LEU A 209 4.66 -12.60 -3.72
C LEU A 209 3.66 -13.06 -4.78
N VAL A 210 2.41 -12.58 -4.72
CA VAL A 210 1.36 -12.89 -5.71
C VAL A 210 1.79 -12.46 -7.11
N ALA A 211 2.25 -11.22 -7.27
CA ALA A 211 2.70 -10.69 -8.55
C ALA A 211 3.91 -11.47 -9.10
N CYS A 212 4.93 -11.66 -8.27
CA CYS A 212 6.14 -12.40 -8.65
C CYS A 212 5.81 -13.83 -9.09
N PHE A 213 4.91 -14.51 -8.38
CA PHE A 213 4.57 -15.90 -8.68
C PHE A 213 3.68 -16.01 -9.93
N LEU A 214 2.68 -15.12 -10.14
CA LEU A 214 1.90 -15.07 -11.39
C LEU A 214 2.77 -14.87 -12.63
N LEU A 215 3.73 -13.92 -12.54
CA LEU A 215 4.69 -13.67 -13.60
C LEU A 215 5.64 -14.83 -13.84
N HIS A 216 6.11 -15.47 -12.77
CA HIS A 216 7.00 -16.63 -12.87
C HIS A 216 6.29 -17.84 -13.48
N LEU A 217 5.00 -18.03 -13.20
CA LEU A 217 4.14 -19.04 -13.82
C LEU A 217 3.63 -18.65 -15.22
N GLN A 218 4.03 -17.49 -15.77
CA GLN A 218 3.57 -16.96 -17.05
C GLN A 218 2.04 -16.83 -17.18
N ALA A 219 1.34 -16.71 -16.07
CA ALA A 219 -0.09 -16.44 -16.05
C ALA A 219 -0.40 -14.96 -16.34
N VAL A 220 0.56 -14.09 -16.06
CA VAL A 220 0.64 -12.70 -16.52
C VAL A 220 1.97 -12.51 -17.26
N VAL A 221 1.94 -11.89 -18.43
CA VAL A 221 3.13 -11.69 -19.27
C VAL A 221 3.28 -10.19 -19.54
N PRO A 222 4.34 -9.53 -19.04
CA PRO A 222 4.58 -8.12 -19.29
C PRO A 222 4.74 -7.82 -20.78
N LYS A 223 4.13 -6.74 -21.27
CA LYS A 223 4.30 -6.29 -22.66
C LYS A 223 5.64 -5.59 -22.90
N GLY A 224 6.32 -5.17 -21.85
CA GLY A 224 7.63 -4.53 -21.89
C GLY A 224 8.50 -4.92 -20.71
N PRO A 225 9.79 -4.55 -20.70
CA PRO A 225 10.72 -5.00 -19.67
C PRO A 225 10.37 -4.54 -18.25
N ASP A 226 9.69 -3.41 -18.12
CA ASP A 226 9.42 -2.78 -16.83
C ASP A 226 7.95 -2.38 -16.65
N SER A 227 7.02 -2.81 -17.53
CA SER A 227 5.61 -2.37 -17.50
C SER A 227 4.62 -3.53 -17.51
N LEU A 228 3.64 -3.42 -16.60
CA LEU A 228 2.42 -4.21 -16.57
C LEU A 228 1.25 -3.35 -17.06
N GLU A 229 0.31 -3.95 -17.79
CA GLU A 229 -0.90 -3.27 -18.21
C GLU A 229 -1.81 -3.01 -17.00
N THR A 230 -2.74 -2.08 -17.15
CA THR A 230 -3.69 -1.75 -16.08
C THR A 230 -4.55 -2.96 -15.68
N GLU A 231 -4.93 -3.78 -16.65
CA GLU A 231 -5.67 -5.03 -16.46
C GLU A 231 -4.88 -6.05 -15.64
N ASP A 232 -3.59 -6.21 -15.94
CA ASP A 232 -2.69 -7.10 -15.21
C ASP A 232 -2.52 -6.63 -13.76
N LEU A 233 -2.32 -5.32 -13.55
CA LEU A 233 -2.24 -4.73 -12.22
C LEU A 233 -3.53 -4.91 -11.43
N ALA A 234 -4.71 -4.77 -12.06
CA ALA A 234 -5.98 -4.98 -11.42
C ALA A 234 -6.21 -6.45 -11.05
N LEU A 235 -5.85 -7.39 -11.93
CA LEU A 235 -5.94 -8.82 -11.64
C LEU A 235 -5.03 -9.20 -10.46
N ILE A 236 -3.79 -8.71 -10.45
CA ILE A 236 -2.84 -8.90 -9.35
C ILE A 236 -3.39 -8.28 -8.05
N HIS A 237 -3.95 -7.06 -8.13
CA HIS A 237 -4.60 -6.39 -7.00
C HIS A 237 -5.72 -7.24 -6.40
N ASN A 238 -6.64 -7.72 -7.23
CA ASN A 238 -7.81 -8.47 -6.79
C ASN A 238 -7.40 -9.80 -6.14
N LEU A 239 -6.43 -10.51 -6.73
CA LEU A 239 -5.87 -11.73 -6.17
C LEU A 239 -5.11 -11.47 -4.85
N ALA A 240 -4.32 -10.41 -4.77
CA ALA A 240 -3.60 -10.04 -3.56
C ALA A 240 -4.58 -9.64 -2.43
N GLN A 241 -5.70 -8.94 -2.75
CA GLN A 241 -6.78 -8.66 -1.80
C GLN A 241 -7.40 -9.94 -1.25
N LEU A 242 -7.72 -10.89 -2.13
CA LEU A 242 -8.27 -12.19 -1.72
C LEU A 242 -7.30 -12.92 -0.78
N ALA A 243 -6.05 -13.09 -1.20
CA ALA A 243 -5.03 -13.81 -0.42
C ALA A 243 -4.78 -13.15 0.94
N HIS A 244 -4.68 -11.80 0.97
CA HIS A 244 -4.44 -11.04 2.19
C HIS A 244 -5.64 -11.09 3.15
N CYS A 245 -6.87 -10.93 2.64
CA CYS A 245 -8.08 -11.04 3.45
C CYS A 245 -8.26 -12.44 4.02
N ALA A 246 -8.05 -13.48 3.22
CA ALA A 246 -8.11 -14.87 3.65
C ALA A 246 -7.07 -15.17 4.73
N ALA A 247 -5.82 -14.68 4.57
CA ALA A 247 -4.78 -14.86 5.57
C ALA A 247 -5.07 -14.16 6.91
N GLN A 248 -5.87 -13.09 6.88
CA GLN A 248 -6.35 -12.41 8.08
C GLN A 248 -7.63 -13.00 8.68
N GLY A 249 -8.30 -13.94 8.00
CA GLY A 249 -9.60 -14.49 8.38
C GLY A 249 -10.75 -13.47 8.35
N LYS A 250 -10.61 -12.36 7.60
CA LYS A 250 -11.63 -11.30 7.51
C LYS A 250 -11.41 -10.40 6.30
N ILE A 251 -12.47 -9.78 5.81
CA ILE A 251 -12.37 -8.74 4.78
C ILE A 251 -11.95 -7.41 5.44
N GLY A 252 -10.68 -7.05 5.28
CA GLY A 252 -10.12 -5.80 5.78
C GLY A 252 -10.60 -4.57 5.02
N SER A 253 -9.98 -3.42 5.28
CA SER A 253 -10.23 -2.19 4.52
C SER A 253 -9.64 -2.22 3.11
N GLY A 254 -8.54 -2.97 2.89
CA GLY A 254 -7.90 -3.20 1.59
C GLY A 254 -7.02 -2.07 1.07
N PHE A 255 -6.93 -0.93 1.76
CA PHE A 255 -6.12 0.20 1.29
C PHE A 255 -4.62 -0.10 1.25
N ASP A 256 -4.15 -1.01 2.07
CA ASP A 256 -2.74 -1.41 2.16
C ASP A 256 -2.30 -2.21 0.93
N VAL A 257 -3.10 -3.18 0.48
CA VAL A 257 -2.88 -3.92 -0.77
C VAL A 257 -3.06 -2.98 -1.97
N SER A 258 -4.08 -2.10 -1.94
CA SER A 258 -4.28 -1.13 -3.01
C SER A 258 -3.08 -0.20 -3.17
N ALA A 259 -2.51 0.31 -2.08
CA ALA A 259 -1.29 1.13 -2.13
C ALA A 259 -0.06 0.34 -2.61
N ALA A 260 0.03 -0.93 -2.29
CA ALA A 260 1.12 -1.81 -2.77
C ALA A 260 1.10 -2.01 -4.30
N ILE A 261 -0.09 -1.93 -4.93
CA ILE A 261 -0.26 -2.02 -6.39
C ILE A 261 -0.20 -0.64 -7.07
N TRP A 262 -1.01 0.31 -6.61
CA TRP A 262 -1.28 1.56 -7.31
C TRP A 262 -0.46 2.75 -6.79
N GLY A 263 0.28 2.55 -5.69
CA GLY A 263 1.02 3.64 -5.06
C GLY A 263 0.16 4.59 -4.24
N SER A 264 0.59 5.86 -4.14
CA SER A 264 -0.12 6.91 -3.40
C SER A 264 -1.43 7.28 -4.09
N GLN A 265 -2.52 7.37 -3.33
CA GLN A 265 -3.86 7.43 -3.90
C GLN A 265 -4.91 8.02 -2.97
N LEU A 266 -5.99 8.52 -3.57
CA LEU A 266 -7.28 8.71 -2.91
C LEU A 266 -8.04 7.38 -3.01
N TYR A 267 -7.99 6.62 -1.93
CA TYR A 267 -8.52 5.27 -1.86
C TYR A 267 -10.00 5.26 -1.48
N ARG A 268 -10.79 4.42 -2.16
CA ARG A 268 -12.13 3.98 -1.75
C ARG A 268 -12.16 2.46 -1.67
N ARG A 269 -12.86 1.93 -0.66
CA ARG A 269 -12.96 0.48 -0.46
C ARG A 269 -13.83 -0.15 -1.54
N PHE A 270 -13.39 -1.30 -2.05
CA PHE A 270 -14.20 -2.19 -2.89
C PHE A 270 -15.41 -2.75 -2.10
N GLU A 271 -16.40 -3.28 -2.81
CA GLU A 271 -17.57 -3.92 -2.17
C GLU A 271 -17.16 -5.23 -1.48
N PRO A 272 -17.22 -5.34 -0.14
CA PRO A 272 -16.75 -6.53 0.58
C PRO A 272 -17.36 -7.85 0.12
N LYS A 273 -18.61 -7.81 -0.37
CA LYS A 273 -19.32 -9.00 -0.86
C LYS A 273 -18.62 -9.72 -2.03
N VAL A 274 -17.74 -9.04 -2.78
CA VAL A 274 -16.99 -9.65 -3.89
C VAL A 274 -16.11 -10.81 -3.41
N LEU A 275 -15.58 -10.72 -2.19
CA LEU A 275 -14.69 -11.74 -1.61
C LEU A 275 -15.40 -12.72 -0.69
N GLN A 276 -16.64 -12.45 -0.27
CA GLN A 276 -17.30 -13.21 0.81
C GLN A 276 -17.37 -14.70 0.50
N ALA A 277 -17.82 -15.07 -0.71
CA ALA A 277 -17.95 -16.46 -1.09
C ALA A 277 -16.60 -17.22 -1.09
N CYS A 278 -15.53 -16.56 -1.56
CA CYS A 278 -14.19 -17.14 -1.55
C CYS A 278 -13.63 -17.30 -0.12
N LEU A 279 -13.96 -16.40 0.79
CA LEU A 279 -13.54 -16.50 2.19
C LEU A 279 -14.31 -17.59 2.92
N ASP A 280 -15.61 -17.71 2.69
CA ASP A 280 -16.43 -18.77 3.27
C ASP A 280 -15.97 -20.17 2.81
N GLU A 281 -15.51 -20.29 1.54
CA GLU A 281 -14.81 -21.47 1.05
C GLU A 281 -13.46 -21.66 1.76
N GLY A 282 -12.69 -20.58 1.89
CA GLY A 282 -11.36 -20.59 2.47
C GLY A 282 -11.34 -21.01 3.94
N GLU A 283 -12.28 -20.56 4.76
CA GLU A 283 -12.40 -21.00 6.14
C GLU A 283 -12.52 -22.53 6.25
N LYS A 284 -13.28 -23.13 5.37
CA LYS A 284 -13.42 -24.60 5.31
C LYS A 284 -12.16 -25.31 4.84
N VAL A 285 -11.32 -24.65 4.03
CA VAL A 285 -10.06 -25.22 3.52
C VAL A 285 -8.96 -25.27 4.60
N PHE A 286 -8.98 -24.34 5.57
CA PHE A 286 -7.92 -24.19 6.55
C PHE A 286 -8.30 -24.52 8.00
N THR A 287 -9.58 -24.81 8.28
CA THR A 287 -10.00 -25.36 9.58
C THR A 287 -9.55 -26.82 9.64
N GLU A 288 -8.49 -27.06 10.42
CA GLU A 288 -8.03 -28.40 10.75
C GLU A 288 -8.93 -29.01 11.85
N GLY A 289 -9.89 -29.80 11.40
CA GLY A 289 -10.46 -30.89 12.17
C GLY A 289 -9.93 -32.22 11.64
N GLU A 290 -10.18 -33.32 12.34
CA GLU A 290 -9.94 -34.68 11.83
C GLU A 290 -10.86 -34.95 10.63
N GLU A 291 -10.51 -34.36 9.48
CA GLU A 291 -11.26 -34.50 8.24
C GLU A 291 -10.85 -35.79 7.55
N THR A 292 -11.82 -36.61 7.18
CA THR A 292 -11.55 -37.80 6.39
C THR A 292 -11.06 -37.43 4.99
N LYS A 293 -10.27 -38.31 4.36
CA LYS A 293 -9.79 -38.11 2.99
C LYS A 293 -10.93 -37.76 2.02
N GLN A 294 -12.09 -38.40 2.21
CA GLN A 294 -13.28 -38.28 1.36
C GLN A 294 -13.97 -36.89 1.55
N GLU A 295 -14.07 -36.40 2.78
CA GLU A 295 -14.56 -35.04 3.09
C GLU A 295 -13.65 -33.97 2.50
N ARG A 296 -12.33 -34.18 2.60
CA ARG A 296 -11.33 -33.30 2.01
C ARG A 296 -11.43 -33.25 0.49
N GLU A 297 -11.54 -34.40 -0.18
CA GLU A 297 -11.72 -34.49 -1.63
C GLU A 297 -13.00 -33.81 -2.08
N ALA A 298 -14.14 -34.06 -1.39
CA ALA A 298 -15.41 -33.41 -1.67
C ALA A 298 -15.34 -31.88 -1.52
N ARG A 299 -14.71 -31.41 -0.48
CA ARG A 299 -14.48 -29.97 -0.23
C ARG A 299 -13.60 -29.32 -1.29
N LEU A 300 -12.49 -29.97 -1.65
CA LEU A 300 -11.58 -29.48 -2.69
C LEU A 300 -12.20 -29.46 -4.08
N SER A 301 -13.21 -30.31 -4.34
CA SER A 301 -13.90 -30.39 -5.62
C SER A 301 -15.01 -29.34 -5.81
N ALA A 302 -15.55 -28.79 -4.73
CA ALA A 302 -16.62 -27.79 -4.75
C ALA A 302 -16.11 -26.33 -4.80
N ARG A 303 -14.90 -26.12 -5.32
CA ARG A 303 -14.26 -24.80 -5.30
C ARG A 303 -14.88 -23.80 -6.27
N ILE A 304 -14.93 -22.55 -5.80
CA ILE A 304 -15.34 -21.40 -6.62
C ILE A 304 -14.28 -21.11 -7.68
N GLU A 305 -14.72 -20.90 -8.93
CA GLU A 305 -13.85 -20.35 -9.98
C GLU A 305 -13.41 -18.93 -9.58
N LEU A 306 -12.09 -18.68 -9.61
CA LEU A 306 -11.53 -17.40 -9.18
C LEU A 306 -11.65 -16.32 -10.26
N LEU A 307 -11.52 -16.70 -11.53
CA LEU A 307 -11.46 -15.75 -12.63
C LEU A 307 -12.68 -14.81 -12.69
N PRO A 308 -13.95 -15.29 -12.54
CA PRO A 308 -15.12 -14.39 -12.52
C PRO A 308 -15.14 -13.42 -11.33
N VAL A 309 -14.59 -13.84 -10.18
CA VAL A 309 -14.52 -13.02 -8.97
C VAL A 309 -13.43 -11.96 -9.10
N LEU A 310 -12.28 -12.35 -9.65
CA LEU A 310 -11.07 -11.53 -9.75
C LEU A 310 -10.98 -10.74 -11.06
N ASP A 311 -11.96 -10.88 -11.95
CA ASP A 311 -12.02 -10.14 -13.22
C ASP A 311 -11.77 -8.64 -12.99
N PRO A 312 -10.79 -8.05 -13.67
CA PRO A 312 -10.50 -6.62 -13.59
C PRO A 312 -11.71 -5.72 -13.88
N TYR A 313 -12.66 -6.19 -14.66
CA TYR A 313 -13.86 -5.45 -15.05
C TYR A 313 -15.08 -5.73 -14.16
N ASN A 314 -14.95 -6.58 -13.12
CA ASN A 314 -16.04 -6.82 -12.19
C ASN A 314 -16.35 -5.53 -11.40
N PRO A 315 -17.59 -4.98 -11.55
CA PRO A 315 -17.94 -3.67 -10.96
C PRO A 315 -17.92 -3.66 -9.43
N LEU A 316 -17.88 -4.80 -8.76
CA LEU A 316 -17.76 -4.86 -7.30
C LEU A 316 -16.36 -4.47 -6.80
N TRP A 317 -15.36 -4.41 -7.67
CA TRP A 317 -14.05 -3.87 -7.35
C TRP A 317 -14.01 -2.34 -7.45
N GLU A 318 -14.99 -1.73 -8.11
CA GLU A 318 -15.21 -0.31 -8.07
C GLU A 318 -15.94 0.07 -6.79
N ALA A 319 -15.46 1.10 -6.10
CA ALA A 319 -16.22 1.69 -5.01
C ALA A 319 -17.51 2.28 -5.58
N SER A 320 -18.65 1.69 -5.23
CA SER A 320 -19.94 2.23 -5.66
C SER A 320 -19.98 3.72 -5.35
N SER A 321 -20.20 4.55 -6.36
CA SER A 321 -20.60 5.93 -6.18
C SER A 321 -22.05 5.93 -5.68
N LEU A 322 -22.27 5.40 -4.47
CA LEU A 322 -23.53 5.57 -3.78
C LEU A 322 -23.69 7.07 -3.55
N SER A 323 -24.54 7.67 -4.36
CA SER A 323 -25.03 9.02 -4.17
C SER A 323 -25.29 9.25 -2.68
N ALA A 324 -24.85 10.40 -2.17
CA ALA A 324 -25.09 10.87 -0.81
C ALA A 324 -26.59 11.09 -0.49
N SER A 325 -27.51 10.71 -1.40
CA SER A 325 -28.95 10.66 -1.22
C SER A 325 -29.34 9.24 -0.81
N GLY A 326 -29.54 9.05 0.50
CA GLY A 326 -30.01 7.79 1.07
C GLY A 326 -31.43 7.46 0.60
N GLU A 327 -31.54 6.71 -0.48
CA GLU A 327 -32.71 5.90 -0.80
C GLU A 327 -32.22 4.52 -1.26
N SER A 328 -32.37 3.58 -0.34
CA SER A 328 -32.24 2.16 -0.57
C SER A 328 -33.37 1.71 -1.49
N GLN A 329 -33.10 1.44 -2.76
CA GLN A 329 -33.98 0.57 -3.55
C GLN A 329 -33.41 -0.84 -3.54
N SER A 330 -33.98 -1.64 -2.64
CA SER A 330 -33.89 -3.09 -2.67
C SER A 330 -34.80 -3.60 -3.79
N THR A 331 -34.25 -4.07 -4.88
CA THR A 331 -34.85 -5.16 -5.66
C THR A 331 -33.71 -6.04 -6.15
N ALA A 332 -33.51 -7.14 -5.42
CA ALA A 332 -32.84 -8.30 -5.95
C ALA A 332 -33.82 -8.94 -6.96
N THR A 333 -33.35 -9.20 -8.14
CA THR A 333 -33.47 -10.38 -8.98
C THR A 333 -33.50 -10.04 -10.47
N GLU A 334 -32.75 -10.86 -11.20
CA GLU A 334 -32.82 -11.14 -12.62
C GLU A 334 -32.15 -10.16 -13.61
N GLY A 335 -31.18 -10.74 -14.34
CA GLY A 335 -30.76 -10.27 -15.66
C GLY A 335 -29.50 -9.42 -15.69
N LEU A 336 -28.33 -10.04 -15.57
CA LEU A 336 -27.04 -9.49 -16.00
C LEU A 336 -27.05 -9.28 -17.53
N ALA A 337 -27.55 -8.12 -17.95
CA ALA A 337 -27.22 -7.52 -19.23
C ALA A 337 -26.81 -6.08 -18.95
N VAL A 338 -25.57 -5.89 -18.52
CA VAL A 338 -24.99 -4.55 -18.39
C VAL A 338 -24.62 -4.07 -19.78
N SER A 339 -25.38 -3.12 -20.28
CA SER A 339 -25.01 -2.28 -21.42
C SER A 339 -23.83 -1.39 -21.02
N SER A 340 -22.63 -1.89 -21.29
CA SER A 340 -21.38 -1.22 -20.97
C SER A 340 -20.93 -0.33 -22.13
N SER A 341 -21.03 0.97 -21.98
CA SER A 341 -20.46 1.95 -22.92
C SER A 341 -19.11 2.54 -22.49
N ASN A 342 -18.50 2.08 -21.38
CA ASN A 342 -17.12 2.45 -21.02
C ASN A 342 -16.45 1.30 -20.26
N HIS A 343 -15.72 0.46 -20.98
CA HIS A 343 -14.88 -0.60 -20.41
C HIS A 343 -13.58 0.00 -19.85
N GLN A 344 -13.65 0.68 -18.72
CA GLN A 344 -12.44 1.07 -17.99
C GLN A 344 -12.25 0.21 -16.75
N VAL A 345 -11.02 -0.27 -16.57
CA VAL A 345 -10.64 -0.99 -15.35
C VAL A 345 -10.73 -0.05 -14.16
N PRO A 346 -11.48 -0.40 -13.09
CA PRO A 346 -11.51 0.38 -11.87
C PRO A 346 -10.12 0.53 -11.26
N LYS A 347 -9.70 1.77 -11.05
CA LYS A 347 -8.45 2.09 -10.33
C LYS A 347 -8.64 3.34 -9.48
N PRO A 348 -7.96 3.43 -8.32
CA PRO A 348 -8.05 4.62 -7.47
C PRO A 348 -7.45 5.84 -8.16
N ALA A 349 -7.95 7.03 -7.79
CA ALA A 349 -7.36 8.27 -8.26
C ALA A 349 -5.96 8.46 -7.63
N PRO A 350 -4.91 8.66 -8.42
CA PRO A 350 -3.57 8.87 -7.90
C PRO A 350 -3.52 10.18 -7.10
N LEU A 351 -2.83 10.14 -5.96
CA LEU A 351 -2.62 11.30 -5.10
C LEU A 351 -1.20 11.29 -4.54
N GLN A 352 -0.33 12.11 -5.10
CA GLN A 352 1.04 12.28 -4.62
C GLN A 352 1.14 13.52 -3.73
N LEU A 353 2.08 13.52 -2.79
CA LEU A 353 2.44 14.75 -2.09
C LEU A 353 2.97 15.79 -3.09
N PRO A 354 2.59 17.06 -2.93
CA PRO A 354 3.12 18.14 -3.75
C PRO A 354 4.65 18.19 -3.71
N PRO A 355 5.32 18.55 -4.82
CA PRO A 355 6.75 18.85 -4.77
C PRO A 355 7.07 19.84 -3.64
N GLY A 356 8.22 19.67 -3.00
CA GLY A 356 8.58 20.45 -1.82
C GLY A 356 7.96 19.99 -0.49
N LEU A 357 7.01 19.04 -0.50
CA LEU A 357 6.51 18.39 0.71
C LEU A 357 7.05 16.96 0.82
N ASP A 358 7.33 16.53 2.05
CA ASP A 358 7.71 15.14 2.33
C ASP A 358 7.08 14.67 3.64
N LEU A 359 7.16 13.37 3.88
CA LEU A 359 6.59 12.71 5.04
C LEU A 359 7.71 12.03 5.84
N LEU A 360 7.78 12.35 7.12
CA LEU A 360 8.62 11.66 8.10
C LEU A 360 7.74 10.78 8.97
N LEU A 361 8.17 9.55 9.17
CA LEU A 361 7.56 8.60 10.09
C LEU A 361 8.42 8.47 11.35
N ALA A 362 7.76 8.44 12.49
CA ALA A 362 8.35 8.13 13.78
C ALA A 362 7.72 6.86 14.35
N ASP A 363 8.54 5.85 14.58
CA ASP A 363 8.17 4.64 15.30
C ASP A 363 8.08 4.94 16.79
N VAL A 364 7.00 4.49 17.44
CA VAL A 364 6.80 4.63 18.89
C VAL A 364 6.82 3.24 19.50
N ASP A 365 7.80 2.97 20.33
CA ASP A 365 8.06 1.64 20.90
C ASP A 365 7.07 1.30 22.04
N ALA A 366 5.77 1.27 21.72
CA ALA A 366 4.74 0.95 22.71
C ALA A 366 3.71 -0.08 22.24
N GLY A 367 3.53 -0.21 20.93
CA GLY A 367 2.63 -1.18 20.31
C GLY A 367 1.14 -0.98 20.58
N SER A 368 0.30 -1.32 19.63
CA SER A 368 -1.16 -1.25 19.73
C SER A 368 -1.84 -2.49 19.17
N ASN A 369 -2.95 -2.88 19.78
CA ASN A 369 -3.80 -3.94 19.25
C ASN A 369 -4.86 -3.36 18.29
N THR A 370 -4.46 -3.09 17.06
CA THR A 370 -5.35 -2.54 16.00
C THR A 370 -6.69 -3.28 15.85
N PRO A 371 -6.77 -4.63 15.84
CA PRO A 371 -8.06 -5.34 15.76
C PRO A 371 -9.02 -4.98 16.89
N SER A 372 -8.51 -4.85 18.12
CA SER A 372 -9.33 -4.45 19.29
C SER A 372 -9.86 -3.02 19.16
N LEU A 373 -9.04 -2.08 18.70
CA LEU A 373 -9.46 -0.70 18.47
C LEU A 373 -10.57 -0.63 17.42
N VAL A 374 -10.40 -1.32 16.28
CA VAL A 374 -11.38 -1.36 15.19
C VAL A 374 -12.70 -1.94 15.64
N SER A 375 -12.70 -3.07 16.37
CA SER A 375 -13.92 -3.71 16.82
C SER A 375 -14.76 -2.81 17.74
N LYS A 376 -14.12 -2.07 18.64
CA LYS A 376 -14.80 -1.14 19.55
C LYS A 376 -15.45 0.05 18.82
N VAL A 377 -14.74 0.64 17.84
CA VAL A 377 -15.29 1.73 17.01
C VAL A 377 -16.47 1.26 16.19
N LEU A 378 -16.39 0.07 15.58
CA LEU A 378 -17.51 -0.51 14.83
C LEU A 378 -18.71 -0.83 15.73
N ALA A 379 -18.49 -1.33 16.95
CA ALA A 379 -19.54 -1.56 17.93
C ALA A 379 -20.23 -0.23 18.33
N TRP A 380 -19.45 0.81 18.62
CA TRP A 380 -19.98 2.14 18.90
C TRP A 380 -20.78 2.71 17.71
N ARG A 381 -20.27 2.58 16.49
CA ARG A 381 -20.98 3.02 15.27
C ARG A 381 -22.34 2.33 15.14
N LYS A 382 -22.42 1.04 15.43
CA LYS A 382 -23.66 0.27 15.41
C LYS A 382 -24.64 0.69 16.50
N ASP A 383 -24.14 1.02 17.70
CA ASP A 383 -24.95 1.46 18.83
C ASP A 383 -25.47 2.91 18.70
N LYS A 384 -24.68 3.79 18.07
CA LYS A 384 -24.99 5.23 17.94
C LYS A 384 -24.96 5.70 16.47
N PRO A 385 -25.79 5.15 15.57
CA PRO A 385 -25.64 5.35 14.12
C PRO A 385 -25.79 6.81 13.68
N ALA A 386 -26.70 7.57 14.28
CA ALA A 386 -26.92 8.99 13.93
C ALA A 386 -25.70 9.86 14.30
N TRP A 387 -25.17 9.69 15.49
CA TRP A 387 -23.97 10.39 15.95
C TRP A 387 -22.75 9.99 15.12
N ALA A 388 -22.60 8.70 14.86
CA ALA A 388 -21.50 8.19 14.05
C ALA A 388 -21.53 8.80 12.64
N LYS A 389 -22.70 8.85 11.99
CA LYS A 389 -22.86 9.47 10.66
C LYS A 389 -22.46 10.94 10.67
N GLN A 390 -22.91 11.73 11.67
CA GLN A 390 -22.53 13.15 11.78
C GLN A 390 -21.02 13.32 11.95
N LEU A 391 -20.40 12.60 12.86
CA LEU A 391 -18.96 12.70 13.11
C LEU A 391 -18.15 12.23 11.90
N TYR A 392 -18.55 11.13 11.25
CA TYR A 392 -17.92 10.64 10.03
C TYR A 392 -17.99 11.67 8.90
N ASN A 393 -19.12 12.34 8.72
CA ASN A 393 -19.25 13.38 7.70
C ASN A 393 -18.31 14.58 7.98
N VAL A 394 -18.16 15.00 9.23
CA VAL A 394 -17.23 16.08 9.61
C VAL A 394 -15.77 15.67 9.33
N ILE A 395 -15.38 14.46 9.71
CA ILE A 395 -14.04 13.95 9.44
C ILE A 395 -13.83 13.81 7.92
N ALA A 396 -14.82 13.29 7.19
CA ALA A 396 -14.74 13.12 5.74
C ALA A 396 -14.58 14.46 5.01
N ALA A 397 -15.29 15.51 5.44
CA ALA A 397 -15.11 16.85 4.88
C ALA A 397 -13.68 17.38 5.12
N SER A 398 -13.11 17.12 6.30
CA SER A 398 -11.70 17.49 6.58
C SER A 398 -10.71 16.67 5.75
N ASN A 399 -10.98 15.39 5.52
CA ASN A 399 -10.16 14.53 4.64
C ASN A 399 -10.20 15.03 3.19
N GLN A 400 -11.39 15.39 2.70
CA GLN A 400 -11.55 15.95 1.35
C GLN A 400 -10.82 17.29 1.24
N GLY A 401 -10.98 18.20 2.22
CA GLY A 401 -10.25 19.46 2.24
C GLY A 401 -8.73 19.28 2.21
N LEU A 402 -8.20 18.26 2.89
CA LEU A 402 -6.77 17.91 2.79
C LEU A 402 -6.39 17.49 1.36
N ALA A 403 -7.19 16.62 0.74
CA ALA A 403 -6.94 16.15 -0.63
C ALA A 403 -6.97 17.32 -1.64
N ASP A 404 -7.97 18.18 -1.54
CA ASP A 404 -8.16 19.34 -2.44
C ASP A 404 -6.99 20.34 -2.31
N ASN A 405 -6.53 20.60 -1.07
CA ASN A 405 -5.44 21.52 -0.84
C ASN A 405 -4.07 20.94 -1.29
N LEU A 406 -3.86 19.63 -1.15
CA LEU A 406 -2.68 18.97 -1.72
C LEU A 406 -2.71 19.02 -3.25
N LEU A 407 -3.88 18.80 -3.88
CA LEU A 407 -4.05 18.96 -5.32
C LEU A 407 -3.80 20.41 -5.75
N ARG A 408 -4.33 21.39 -5.03
CA ARG A 408 -4.08 22.81 -5.29
C ARG A 408 -2.60 23.16 -5.30
N LEU A 409 -1.83 22.68 -4.32
CA LEU A 409 -0.37 22.89 -4.29
C LEU A 409 0.33 22.24 -5.50
N ARG A 410 -0.13 21.07 -5.96
CA ARG A 410 0.39 20.44 -7.19
C ARG A 410 0.07 21.24 -8.44
N LEU A 411 -1.14 21.81 -8.52
CA LEU A 411 -1.55 22.69 -9.63
C LEU A 411 -0.72 23.98 -9.64
N LEU A 412 -0.49 24.60 -8.48
CA LEU A 412 0.38 25.76 -8.37
C LEU A 412 1.82 25.44 -8.83
N HIS A 413 2.38 24.31 -8.40
CA HIS A 413 3.68 23.85 -8.89
C HIS A 413 3.70 23.63 -10.41
N ALA A 414 2.66 23.01 -10.97
CA ALA A 414 2.58 22.75 -12.41
C ALA A 414 2.40 24.05 -13.23
N SER A 415 1.83 25.10 -12.64
CA SER A 415 1.68 26.43 -13.25
C SER A 415 3.03 27.17 -13.33
N ASP A 416 3.77 27.24 -12.23
CA ASP A 416 5.13 27.81 -12.19
C ASP A 416 5.95 27.11 -11.10
N ALA A 417 6.72 26.11 -11.52
CA ALA A 417 7.54 25.30 -10.61
C ALA A 417 8.64 26.12 -9.91
N SER A 418 9.22 27.13 -10.59
CA SER A 418 10.30 27.94 -10.05
C SER A 418 9.82 28.89 -8.95
N ALA A 419 8.76 29.66 -9.24
CA ALA A 419 8.16 30.56 -8.25
C ALA A 419 7.59 29.76 -7.06
N TYR A 420 6.89 28.66 -7.34
CA TYR A 420 6.38 27.78 -6.29
C TYR A 420 7.48 27.29 -5.34
N GLN A 421 8.60 26.76 -5.88
CA GLN A 421 9.70 26.26 -5.08
C GLN A 421 10.37 27.38 -4.28
N GLN A 422 10.52 28.57 -4.84
CA GLN A 422 11.04 29.73 -4.11
C GLN A 422 10.18 30.07 -2.88
N PHE A 423 8.85 30.02 -3.00
CA PHE A 423 7.96 30.29 -1.88
C PHE A 423 7.94 29.15 -0.85
N VAL A 424 8.03 27.92 -1.30
CA VAL A 424 8.21 26.77 -0.39
C VAL A 424 9.53 26.91 0.39
N ASP A 425 10.62 27.27 -0.27
CA ASP A 425 11.93 27.43 0.35
C ASP A 425 11.93 28.53 1.44
N SER A 426 11.30 29.68 1.14
CA SER A 426 11.18 30.77 2.11
C SER A 426 10.31 30.39 3.32
N THR A 427 9.25 29.60 3.08
CA THR A 427 8.33 29.15 4.15
C THR A 427 8.93 28.03 4.99
N ALA A 428 9.82 27.20 4.43
CA ALA A 428 10.43 26.05 5.11
C ALA A 428 11.31 26.45 6.33
N THR A 429 11.75 27.69 6.41
CA THR A 429 12.54 28.20 7.53
C THR A 429 11.70 28.77 8.67
N GLN A 430 10.38 28.89 8.49
CA GLN A 430 9.45 29.51 9.44
C GLN A 430 8.61 28.46 10.17
N ARG A 431 8.20 28.79 11.39
CA ARG A 431 7.25 27.96 12.15
C ARG A 431 5.84 28.10 11.58
N SER A 432 5.10 27.02 11.53
CA SER A 432 3.72 27.05 11.01
C SER A 432 2.78 27.96 11.81
N THR A 433 3.10 28.28 13.06
CA THR A 433 2.38 29.24 13.92
C THR A 433 2.55 30.70 13.47
N GLU A 434 3.60 31.01 12.71
CA GLU A 434 3.89 32.35 12.21
C GLU A 434 3.22 32.65 10.85
N TRP A 435 2.76 31.60 10.17
CA TRP A 435 2.23 31.70 8.78
C TRP A 435 0.99 32.56 8.66
N ASP A 436 0.05 32.54 9.63
CA ASP A 436 -1.15 33.38 9.61
C ASP A 436 -0.82 34.88 9.73
N ALA A 437 0.21 35.21 10.49
CA ALA A 437 0.68 36.59 10.60
C ALA A 437 1.40 37.03 9.32
N LEU A 438 2.27 36.17 8.78
CA LEU A 438 2.96 36.42 7.52
C LEU A 438 1.95 36.62 6.36
N LEU A 439 0.95 35.77 6.24
CA LEU A 439 -0.06 35.85 5.19
C LEU A 439 -0.75 37.22 5.13
N LYS A 440 -1.01 37.83 6.29
CA LYS A 440 -1.62 39.17 6.40
C LYS A 440 -0.71 40.29 5.90
N THR A 441 0.60 40.07 5.86
CA THR A 441 1.57 41.07 5.38
C THR A 441 1.85 40.98 3.88
N LEU A 442 1.47 39.85 3.27
CA LEU A 442 1.68 39.64 1.84
C LEU A 442 0.64 40.39 1.00
N PRO A 443 1.05 40.99 -0.14
CA PRO A 443 0.12 41.67 -1.02
C PRO A 443 -0.96 40.68 -1.53
N GLN A 444 -2.20 41.06 -1.35
CA GLN A 444 -3.31 40.46 -2.11
C GLN A 444 -3.36 41.21 -3.44
N GLU A 445 -2.91 40.58 -4.50
CA GLU A 445 -3.13 41.14 -5.83
C GLU A 445 -4.63 41.21 -6.10
N ALA A 446 -5.10 42.41 -6.47
CA ALA A 446 -6.49 42.63 -6.80
C ALA A 446 -6.92 41.68 -7.92
N LYS A 447 -8.08 41.05 -7.77
CA LYS A 447 -8.74 40.36 -8.88
C LYS A 447 -8.92 41.42 -9.98
N ASP A 448 -8.38 41.14 -11.18
CA ASP A 448 -8.65 42.00 -12.32
C ASP A 448 -10.17 42.12 -12.50
N ASP A 449 -10.69 43.32 -12.45
CA ASP A 449 -12.12 43.66 -12.50
C ASP A 449 -12.81 43.34 -13.86
N GLN A 450 -12.19 42.50 -14.70
CA GLN A 450 -12.69 42.09 -16.02
C GLN A 450 -13.16 40.64 -16.10
N SER A 451 -13.61 40.02 -15.02
CA SER A 451 -14.35 38.77 -15.15
C SER A 451 -15.85 39.06 -15.18
N SER A 452 -16.45 38.74 -16.34
CA SER A 452 -17.90 38.75 -16.61
C SER A 452 -18.70 38.10 -15.49
N ALA A 453 -19.96 38.58 -15.31
CA ALA A 453 -20.90 38.17 -14.26
C ALA A 453 -21.35 36.68 -14.28
N ASP A 454 -20.66 35.83 -15.01
CA ASP A 454 -20.89 34.36 -15.14
C ASP A 454 -19.74 33.52 -14.55
N ALA A 455 -19.02 34.04 -13.54
CA ALA A 455 -17.99 33.25 -12.85
C ALA A 455 -18.67 32.12 -12.06
N ASP A 456 -18.71 30.93 -12.67
CA ASP A 456 -19.03 29.68 -12.02
C ASP A 456 -18.03 29.46 -10.86
N ALA A 457 -18.46 28.86 -9.76
CA ALA A 457 -17.68 28.65 -8.52
C ALA A 457 -16.39 27.78 -8.70
N SER A 458 -15.96 27.57 -9.94
CA SER A 458 -14.83 26.77 -10.41
C SER A 458 -13.52 27.55 -10.64
N ASP A 459 -13.49 28.89 -10.50
CA ASP A 459 -12.29 29.68 -10.77
C ASP A 459 -11.31 29.64 -9.57
N LEU A 460 -10.58 28.53 -9.47
CA LEU A 460 -9.41 28.42 -8.59
C LEU A 460 -8.34 29.42 -9.06
N ASP A 461 -7.98 30.37 -8.19
CA ASP A 461 -6.82 31.25 -8.44
C ASP A 461 -5.54 30.42 -8.44
N LEU A 462 -5.01 30.13 -9.63
CA LEU A 462 -3.78 29.36 -9.87
C LEU A 462 -2.58 30.27 -10.14
N ARG A 463 -2.68 31.57 -9.90
CA ARG A 463 -1.51 32.46 -9.94
C ARG A 463 -0.54 32.07 -8.82
N VAL A 464 0.71 31.86 -9.19
CA VAL A 464 1.75 31.45 -8.23
C VAL A 464 2.32 32.69 -7.58
N THR A 465 1.79 33.04 -6.42
CA THR A 465 2.29 34.11 -5.54
C THR A 465 2.65 33.52 -4.18
N HIS A 466 3.46 34.24 -3.40
CA HIS A 466 3.74 33.82 -2.02
C HIS A 466 2.44 33.68 -1.21
N HIS A 467 1.48 34.58 -1.44
CA HIS A 467 0.17 34.53 -0.78
C HIS A 467 -0.60 33.25 -1.12
N THR A 468 -0.71 32.86 -2.41
CA THR A 468 -1.50 31.70 -2.82
C THR A 468 -0.87 30.38 -2.36
N VAL A 469 0.45 30.26 -2.40
CA VAL A 469 1.18 29.07 -1.92
C VAL A 469 1.09 28.96 -0.39
N LEU A 470 1.31 30.06 0.34
CA LEU A 470 1.23 30.08 1.79
C LEU A 470 -0.18 29.81 2.30
N GLN A 471 -1.20 30.37 1.64
CA GLN A 471 -2.61 30.08 1.97
C GLN A 471 -2.91 28.58 1.82
N ALA A 472 -2.50 27.95 0.72
CA ALA A 472 -2.72 26.53 0.50
C ALA A 472 -2.00 25.66 1.56
N LEU A 473 -0.78 26.04 2.00
CA LEU A 473 -0.07 25.37 3.09
C LEU A 473 -0.77 25.53 4.43
N ILE A 474 -1.32 26.71 4.72
CA ILE A 474 -2.17 26.97 5.89
C ILE A 474 -3.41 26.07 5.87
N ASP A 475 -4.04 25.94 4.73
CA ASP A 475 -5.25 25.12 4.57
C ASP A 475 -4.95 23.62 4.74
N VAL A 476 -3.79 23.13 4.26
CA VAL A 476 -3.29 21.77 4.56
C VAL A 476 -3.10 21.59 6.06
N ARG A 477 -2.40 22.52 6.74
CA ARG A 477 -2.19 22.51 8.19
C ARG A 477 -3.52 22.44 8.95
N ASN A 478 -4.48 23.28 8.57
CA ASN A 478 -5.79 23.37 9.22
C ASN A 478 -6.61 22.11 8.99
N SER A 479 -6.54 21.51 7.80
CA SER A 479 -7.18 20.23 7.49
C SER A 479 -6.64 19.11 8.37
N LEU A 480 -5.31 19.00 8.54
CA LEU A 480 -4.68 18.03 9.45
C LEU A 480 -5.12 18.23 10.90
N ARG A 481 -5.20 19.48 11.38
CA ARG A 481 -5.68 19.80 12.74
C ARG A 481 -7.14 19.37 12.93
N SER A 482 -7.99 19.61 11.93
CA SER A 482 -9.41 19.22 11.95
C SER A 482 -9.59 17.71 11.93
N ILE A 483 -8.83 16.98 11.09
CA ILE A 483 -8.83 15.51 11.07
C ILE A 483 -8.47 14.96 12.46
N ARG A 484 -7.39 15.46 13.06
CA ARG A 484 -6.98 15.04 14.41
C ARG A 484 -8.05 15.31 15.47
N ALA A 485 -8.69 16.48 15.41
CA ALA A 485 -9.78 16.81 16.33
C ALA A 485 -10.95 15.81 16.19
N GLY A 486 -11.36 15.51 14.96
CA GLY A 486 -12.40 14.51 14.69
C GLY A 486 -12.01 13.10 15.16
N MET A 487 -10.76 12.68 14.93
CA MET A 487 -10.25 11.37 15.35
C MET A 487 -10.18 11.24 16.88
N ARG A 488 -9.80 12.31 17.61
CA ARG A 488 -9.86 12.33 19.10
C ARG A 488 -11.28 12.19 19.59
N GLU A 489 -12.21 12.95 19.01
CA GLU A 489 -13.64 12.86 19.36
C GLU A 489 -14.18 11.44 19.12
N LEU A 490 -13.83 10.83 17.98
CA LEU A 490 -14.18 9.44 17.67
C LEU A 490 -13.63 8.48 18.74
N GLY A 491 -12.37 8.65 19.11
CA GLY A 491 -11.73 7.85 20.16
C GLY A 491 -12.41 7.98 21.51
N GLN A 492 -12.71 9.20 21.95
CA GLN A 492 -13.40 9.46 23.20
C GLN A 492 -14.79 8.80 23.23
N ARG A 493 -15.57 8.93 22.15
CA ARG A 493 -16.92 8.35 22.07
C ARG A 493 -16.91 6.83 21.98
N ALA A 494 -15.94 6.24 21.31
CA ALA A 494 -15.79 4.79 21.18
C ALA A 494 -15.02 4.14 22.35
N GLY A 495 -14.48 4.94 23.27
CA GLY A 495 -13.69 4.44 24.40
C GLY A 495 -12.37 3.80 23.98
N VAL A 496 -11.69 4.37 22.94
CA VAL A 496 -10.42 3.86 22.42
C VAL A 496 -9.38 4.99 22.27
N PRO A 497 -8.09 4.74 22.55
CA PRO A 497 -7.04 5.75 22.45
C PRO A 497 -6.59 5.88 20.98
N ILE A 498 -7.43 6.46 20.10
CA ILE A 498 -7.06 6.69 18.69
C ILE A 498 -5.89 7.66 18.59
N GLU A 499 -5.96 8.78 19.32
CA GLU A 499 -4.84 9.69 19.51
C GLU A 499 -4.57 9.80 21.01
N PRO A 500 -3.61 9.01 21.55
CA PRO A 500 -3.22 9.11 22.95
C PRO A 500 -2.74 10.53 23.30
N PRO A 501 -3.10 11.07 24.47
CA PRO A 501 -2.78 12.45 24.85
C PRO A 501 -1.30 12.81 24.76
N GLU A 502 -0.42 11.86 25.12
CA GLU A 502 1.03 12.04 25.12
C GLU A 502 1.56 12.24 23.68
N ILE A 503 1.11 11.38 22.75
CA ILE A 503 1.49 11.47 21.33
C ILE A 503 0.85 12.72 20.71
N GLY A 504 -0.42 12.97 21.03
CA GLY A 504 -1.15 14.13 20.52
C GLY A 504 -0.52 15.46 20.93
N SER A 505 -0.08 15.58 22.17
CA SER A 505 0.63 16.76 22.69
C SER A 505 1.99 16.94 22.02
N LEU A 506 2.72 15.84 21.82
CA LEU A 506 4.02 15.86 21.18
C LEU A 506 3.91 16.28 19.70
N ILE A 507 2.98 15.68 18.92
CA ILE A 507 2.73 16.06 17.52
C ILE A 507 2.38 17.55 17.43
N LYS A 508 1.54 18.06 18.36
CA LYS A 508 1.21 19.49 18.39
C LYS A 508 2.45 20.34 18.60
N LYS A 509 3.27 20.04 19.63
CA LYS A 509 4.48 20.78 19.96
C LYS A 509 5.49 20.76 18.79
N ILE A 510 5.74 19.60 18.18
CA ILE A 510 6.58 19.48 16.98
C ILE A 510 6.05 20.36 15.85
N SER A 511 4.74 20.32 15.58
CA SER A 511 4.12 21.11 14.51
C SER A 511 4.19 22.63 14.75
N ASP A 512 4.17 23.04 16.01
CA ASP A 512 4.17 24.45 16.39
C ASP A 512 5.61 25.04 16.48
N GLU A 513 6.61 24.23 16.84
CA GLU A 513 7.94 24.71 17.19
C GLU A 513 9.04 24.38 16.15
N VAL A 514 8.88 23.27 15.40
CA VAL A 514 9.87 22.90 14.38
C VAL A 514 9.60 23.66 13.07
N PRO A 515 10.52 24.53 12.60
CA PRO A 515 10.31 25.28 11.37
C PRO A 515 10.07 24.35 10.17
N GLY A 516 9.20 24.75 9.25
CA GLY A 516 8.86 23.99 8.04
C GLY A 516 7.97 22.76 8.28
N VAL A 517 7.60 22.44 9.51
CA VAL A 517 6.62 21.39 9.77
C VAL A 517 5.21 21.93 9.53
N VAL A 518 4.50 21.33 8.58
CA VAL A 518 3.11 21.69 8.24
C VAL A 518 2.15 21.13 9.29
N GLY A 519 2.38 19.90 9.71
CA GLY A 519 1.55 19.21 10.69
C GLY A 519 1.83 17.71 10.71
N GLY A 520 1.11 16.98 11.52
CA GLY A 520 1.24 15.54 11.63
C GLY A 520 0.01 14.89 12.22
N SER A 521 -0.05 13.56 12.21
CA SER A 521 -1.12 12.78 12.82
C SER A 521 -0.67 11.35 13.11
N ILE A 522 -1.53 10.54 13.70
CA ILE A 522 -1.33 9.11 13.90
C ILE A 522 -1.94 8.38 12.71
N PRO A 523 -1.20 7.49 12.02
CA PRO A 523 -1.70 6.81 10.83
C PRO A 523 -2.69 5.69 11.17
N GLY A 524 -3.58 5.37 10.23
CA GLY A 524 -4.41 4.17 10.29
C GLY A 524 -5.44 4.16 11.41
N ALA A 525 -5.41 3.13 12.23
CA ALA A 525 -6.35 2.96 13.35
C ALA A 525 -5.98 3.77 14.60
N GLY A 526 -4.87 4.49 14.57
CA GLY A 526 -4.38 5.20 15.73
C GLY A 526 -3.66 4.30 16.74
N GLY A 527 -3.50 4.78 17.97
CA GLY A 527 -2.80 4.06 19.03
C GLY A 527 -1.39 4.55 19.28
N PHE A 528 -0.53 3.63 19.71
CA PHE A 528 0.84 3.94 20.15
C PHE A 528 1.93 3.44 19.20
N ASP A 529 1.58 2.98 17.97
CA ASP A 529 2.57 2.33 17.10
C ASP A 529 3.50 3.33 16.41
N ALA A 530 2.94 4.39 15.83
CA ALA A 530 3.70 5.38 15.07
C ALA A 530 2.93 6.70 14.93
N PHE A 531 3.63 7.77 14.58
CA PHE A 531 3.03 8.98 14.04
C PHE A 531 3.80 9.44 12.79
N TYR A 532 3.17 10.32 12.01
CA TYR A 532 3.82 10.94 10.85
C TYR A 532 3.80 12.46 10.98
N ILE A 533 4.79 13.09 10.33
CA ILE A 533 4.91 14.54 10.18
C ILE A 533 5.03 14.86 8.69
N ILE A 534 4.24 15.81 8.19
CA ILE A 534 4.42 16.42 6.87
C ILE A 534 5.25 17.69 7.06
N TYR A 535 6.30 17.83 6.27
CA TYR A 535 7.22 18.93 6.37
C TYR A 535 7.66 19.45 4.99
N LEU A 536 8.14 20.69 4.95
CA LEU A 536 8.66 21.35 3.75
C LEU A 536 10.14 21.01 3.54
N LYS A 537 10.48 20.63 2.31
CA LYS A 537 11.86 20.44 1.83
C LYS A 537 12.30 21.68 1.10
N SER A 538 13.34 22.35 1.63
CA SER A 538 13.98 23.46 0.91
C SER A 538 14.97 22.92 -0.12
N SER A 539 14.95 23.47 -1.32
CA SER A 539 15.93 23.19 -2.36
C SER A 539 17.26 23.93 -2.11
N GLN A 540 17.20 25.09 -1.44
CA GLN A 540 18.37 25.92 -1.15
C GLN A 540 19.12 25.49 0.12
N SER A 541 18.40 24.91 1.07
CA SER A 541 18.95 24.37 2.31
C SER A 541 18.32 23.02 2.59
N PRO A 542 18.72 21.98 1.83
CA PRO A 542 18.17 20.64 2.02
C PRO A 542 18.47 20.20 3.45
N ARG A 543 17.45 20.19 4.30
CA ARG A 543 17.59 19.61 5.62
C ARG A 543 17.92 18.15 5.47
N ASP A 544 19.06 17.76 5.98
CA ASP A 544 19.32 16.35 6.23
C ASP A 544 18.28 15.82 7.25
N LEU A 545 17.86 14.58 7.05
CA LEU A 545 16.95 13.91 7.96
C LEU A 545 17.46 13.93 9.40
N SER A 546 18.76 13.78 9.59
CA SER A 546 19.40 13.83 10.90
C SER A 546 19.17 15.17 11.60
N GLN A 547 19.20 16.28 10.85
CA GLN A 547 18.94 17.62 11.39
C GLN A 547 17.46 17.81 11.77
N LEU A 548 16.53 17.36 10.90
CA LEU A 548 15.10 17.41 11.22
C LEU A 548 14.80 16.55 12.44
N TRP A 549 15.37 15.34 12.48
CA TRP A 549 15.17 14.43 13.60
C TRP A 549 15.76 15.00 14.91
N ALA A 550 16.92 15.61 14.86
CA ALA A 550 17.51 16.27 16.04
C ALA A 550 16.61 17.38 16.59
N GLN A 551 15.97 18.19 15.73
CA GLN A 551 15.00 19.20 16.16
C GLN A 551 13.76 18.59 16.80
N ILE A 552 13.21 17.51 16.20
CA ILE A 552 12.08 16.77 16.78
C ILE A 552 12.45 16.19 18.15
N HIS A 553 13.66 15.64 18.27
CA HIS A 553 14.14 15.08 19.52
C HIS A 553 14.33 16.15 20.60
N ALA A 554 14.84 17.31 20.25
CA ALA A 554 14.97 18.45 21.18
C ALA A 554 13.58 18.87 21.72
N VAL A 555 12.57 18.98 20.85
CA VAL A 555 11.18 19.28 21.25
C VAL A 555 10.61 18.20 22.16
N LYS A 556 10.92 16.91 21.91
CA LYS A 556 10.53 15.80 22.75
C LYS A 556 11.14 15.89 24.15
N GLU A 557 12.45 16.20 24.25
CA GLU A 557 13.15 16.38 25.53
C GLU A 557 12.60 17.56 26.33
N GLU A 558 12.35 18.72 25.68
CA GLU A 558 11.71 19.87 26.32
C GLU A 558 10.27 19.59 26.79
N ALA A 559 9.58 18.66 26.14
CA ALA A 559 8.25 18.21 26.54
C ALA A 559 8.29 17.19 27.69
N GLU A 560 9.47 16.79 28.17
CA GLU A 560 9.68 15.74 29.17
C GLU A 560 8.96 14.42 28.81
N SER A 561 8.82 14.15 27.49
CA SER A 561 8.10 13.00 27.00
C SER A 561 8.88 11.71 27.25
N LYS A 562 8.24 10.74 27.92
CA LYS A 562 8.79 9.42 28.21
C LYS A 562 8.72 8.45 27.03
N LEU A 563 8.15 8.87 25.89
CA LEU A 563 8.02 8.02 24.70
C LEU A 563 9.40 7.72 24.12
N THR A 564 9.63 6.47 23.75
CA THR A 564 10.80 6.07 22.97
C THR A 564 10.44 6.24 21.50
N LEU A 565 11.12 7.18 20.83
CA LEU A 565 10.86 7.53 19.43
C LEU A 565 12.04 7.17 18.55
N GLY A 566 11.82 6.37 17.52
CA GLY A 566 12.81 6.07 16.47
C GLY A 566 12.40 6.66 15.12
N PRO A 567 13.35 7.23 14.33
CA PRO A 567 13.04 7.65 12.97
C PRO A 567 12.92 6.43 12.07
N LEU A 568 12.06 6.52 11.05
CA LEU A 568 12.12 5.63 9.90
C LEU A 568 12.79 6.38 8.75
N LEU A 569 13.67 5.70 8.01
CA LEU A 569 14.33 6.30 6.85
C LEU A 569 13.40 6.38 5.63
N SER A 570 12.29 5.67 5.67
CA SER A 570 11.23 5.67 4.65
C SER A 570 10.63 7.06 4.47
N ARG A 571 10.44 7.44 3.21
CA ARG A 571 9.83 8.71 2.78
C ARG A 571 8.59 8.45 1.98
N ALA A 572 7.83 9.50 1.68
CA ALA A 572 6.82 9.42 0.63
C ALA A 572 7.49 8.93 -0.66
N GLY A 573 6.87 7.96 -1.31
CA GLY A 573 7.33 7.50 -2.61
C GLY A 573 7.33 8.69 -3.59
N GLY A 574 8.49 9.07 -4.11
CA GLY A 574 8.67 10.21 -5.01
C GLY A 574 9.23 9.75 -6.36
N ALA A 575 8.96 10.50 -7.46
CA ALA A 575 9.58 10.28 -8.77
C ALA A 575 11.10 10.40 -8.64
N LYS A 576 11.85 9.53 -9.31
CA LYS A 576 13.23 9.83 -9.61
C LYS A 576 13.22 11.11 -10.43
N THR A 577 13.84 12.18 -9.93
CA THR A 577 14.19 13.33 -10.74
C THR A 577 15.21 12.84 -11.76
N THR A 578 14.76 12.43 -12.93
CA THR A 578 15.63 12.41 -14.11
C THR A 578 15.76 13.87 -14.52
N SER A 579 16.92 14.47 -14.22
CA SER A 579 17.41 15.63 -14.96
C SER A 579 17.51 15.21 -16.42
N ASP A 580 17.05 16.10 -17.32
CA ASP A 580 17.18 16.04 -18.77
C ASP A 580 16.08 15.26 -19.50
N ASP A 581 14.97 15.97 -19.77
CA ASP A 581 14.24 15.85 -21.03
C ASP A 581 13.58 17.21 -21.38
N GLU A 582 14.33 18.05 -22.08
CA GLU A 582 13.80 19.17 -22.85
C GLU A 582 13.17 18.60 -24.14
N GLY A 583 11.89 18.23 -24.06
CA GLY A 583 11.05 17.85 -25.20
C GLY A 583 10.22 19.02 -25.68
N ASN A 584 10.60 19.57 -26.79
CA ASN A 584 9.89 20.59 -27.58
C ASN A 584 8.58 20.02 -28.10
N ASP A 585 7.43 20.45 -27.60
CA ASP A 585 6.12 20.08 -28.15
C ASP A 585 5.30 21.30 -28.56
N GLY A 586 4.76 21.18 -29.78
CA GLY A 586 4.01 22.18 -30.49
C GLY A 586 2.74 22.67 -29.77
N VAL A 587 2.48 23.93 -29.92
CA VAL A 587 1.37 24.69 -29.32
C VAL A 587 0.04 24.22 -29.92
N ASP A 588 -0.77 23.53 -29.12
CA ASP A 588 -2.18 23.27 -29.41
C ASP A 588 -3.06 24.17 -28.52
N HIS A 589 -4.05 24.82 -29.10
CA HIS A 589 -4.91 25.79 -28.44
C HIS A 589 -6.00 25.10 -27.60
N SER A 590 -5.62 24.48 -26.47
CA SER A 590 -6.52 24.01 -25.41
C SER A 590 -6.55 25.03 -24.26
N SER A 591 -7.62 25.04 -23.44
CA SER A 591 -7.70 25.98 -22.32
C SER A 591 -6.55 25.76 -21.34
N PRO A 592 -6.01 26.81 -20.66
CA PRO A 592 -4.87 26.69 -19.74
C PRO A 592 -5.06 25.62 -18.66
N LEU A 593 -6.28 25.43 -18.16
CA LEU A 593 -6.63 24.39 -17.19
C LEU A 593 -6.53 22.98 -17.79
N SER A 594 -6.97 22.77 -19.03
CA SER A 594 -6.87 21.48 -19.72
C SER A 594 -5.41 21.05 -19.90
N ASP A 595 -4.51 21.97 -20.21
CA ASP A 595 -3.08 21.68 -20.37
C ASP A 595 -2.40 21.42 -19.03
N LEU A 596 -2.82 22.11 -17.98
CA LEU A 596 -2.36 21.86 -16.62
C LEU A 596 -2.76 20.45 -16.15
N PHE A 597 -4.02 20.06 -16.41
CA PHE A 597 -4.48 18.70 -16.10
C PHE A 597 -3.80 17.63 -16.97
N LYS A 598 -3.47 17.95 -18.24
CA LYS A 598 -2.64 17.05 -19.09
C LYS A 598 -1.24 16.90 -18.54
N LYS A 599 -0.58 17.99 -18.10
CA LYS A 599 0.74 17.93 -17.44
C LYS A 599 0.70 17.14 -16.13
N LEU A 600 -0.35 17.33 -15.31
CA LEU A 600 -0.55 16.54 -14.10
C LEU A 600 -0.76 15.07 -14.42
N LYS A 601 -1.60 14.73 -15.42
CA LYS A 601 -1.78 13.34 -15.87
C LYS A 601 -0.51 12.72 -16.43
N ALA A 602 0.31 13.46 -17.17
CA ALA A 602 1.62 12.99 -17.63
C ALA A 602 2.57 12.75 -16.46
N SER A 603 2.59 13.65 -15.45
CA SER A 603 3.35 13.42 -14.21
C SER A 603 2.78 12.27 -13.37
N GLU A 604 1.50 11.97 -13.49
CA GLU A 604 0.81 10.85 -12.86
C GLU A 604 1.06 9.52 -13.59
N GLN A 605 1.25 9.53 -14.91
CA GLN A 605 1.73 8.36 -15.65
C GLN A 605 3.18 8.02 -15.32
N ALA A 606 4.04 9.03 -15.13
CA ALA A 606 5.35 8.85 -14.51
C ALA A 606 5.25 8.36 -13.05
N GLY A 607 4.12 8.61 -12.39
CA GLY A 607 3.80 8.18 -11.02
C GLY A 607 3.40 6.71 -10.86
N GLN A 608 3.19 5.94 -11.94
CA GLN A 608 3.04 4.48 -11.88
C GLN A 608 4.28 3.79 -11.27
N ASP A 609 5.40 4.50 -11.21
CA ASP A 609 6.62 4.06 -10.54
C ASP A 609 6.51 3.90 -9.00
N PHE A 610 5.38 4.28 -8.36
CA PHE A 610 5.27 4.24 -6.89
C PHE A 610 4.55 3.01 -6.34
N GLY A 611 3.86 2.27 -7.19
CA GLY A 611 3.18 1.02 -6.85
C GLY A 611 4.08 -0.20 -7.02
N LEU A 612 3.48 -1.26 -7.54
CA LEU A 612 4.15 -2.51 -7.88
C LEU A 612 5.19 -2.29 -9.00
N ARG A 613 6.38 -2.88 -8.86
CA ARG A 613 7.46 -2.76 -9.84
C ARG A 613 8.02 -4.10 -10.24
N LEU A 614 8.37 -4.23 -11.53
CA LEU A 614 9.30 -5.24 -12.00
C LEU A 614 10.73 -4.75 -11.70
N GLU A 615 11.56 -5.64 -11.19
CA GLU A 615 12.91 -5.29 -10.75
C GLU A 615 13.95 -6.18 -11.45
N GLN A 616 15.20 -5.73 -11.46
CA GLN A 616 16.34 -6.53 -11.87
C GLN A 616 17.26 -6.73 -10.67
N THR A 617 17.86 -7.92 -10.53
CA THR A 617 18.76 -8.23 -9.39
C THR A 617 19.87 -7.19 -9.23
N LYS A 618 20.34 -6.61 -10.33
CA LYS A 618 21.41 -5.60 -10.34
C LYS A 618 20.96 -4.23 -9.89
N SER A 619 19.67 -3.92 -10.02
CA SER A 619 19.11 -2.60 -9.65
C SER A 619 18.78 -2.49 -8.17
N VAL A 620 18.62 -3.63 -7.47
CA VAL A 620 18.25 -3.67 -6.05
C VAL A 620 19.48 -3.92 -5.20
N LYS A 621 19.96 -2.87 -4.53
CA LYS A 621 21.16 -2.94 -3.68
C LYS A 621 20.96 -3.96 -2.54
N GLY A 622 21.91 -4.88 -2.38
CA GLY A 622 21.91 -5.88 -1.31
C GLY A 622 21.00 -7.10 -1.54
N LEU A 623 20.17 -7.12 -2.60
CA LEU A 623 19.27 -8.25 -2.87
C LEU A 623 20.04 -9.53 -3.22
N LYS A 624 21.13 -9.41 -3.98
CA LYS A 624 21.97 -10.55 -4.34
C LYS A 624 22.58 -11.21 -3.10
N GLU A 625 23.05 -10.41 -2.16
CA GLU A 625 23.63 -10.87 -0.89
C GLU A 625 22.54 -11.48 0.00
N ALA A 626 21.33 -10.91 0.01
CA ALA A 626 20.20 -11.46 0.74
C ALA A 626 19.80 -12.84 0.19
N ILE A 627 19.72 -13.00 -1.14
CA ILE A 627 19.44 -14.28 -1.80
C ILE A 627 20.55 -15.30 -1.46
N ALA A 628 21.82 -14.89 -1.50
CA ALA A 628 22.94 -15.77 -1.19
C ALA A 628 22.94 -16.28 0.26
N ARG A 629 22.39 -15.52 1.22
CA ARG A 629 22.20 -15.99 2.60
C ARG A 629 21.19 -17.13 2.74
N CYS A 630 20.35 -17.34 1.73
CA CYS A 630 19.37 -18.42 1.69
C CYS A 630 19.90 -19.70 1.01
N ALA A 631 20.98 -19.59 0.24
CA ALA A 631 21.57 -20.71 -0.49
C ALA A 631 22.47 -21.56 0.42
#